data_eb67591d2847ebad35ad3dbfdd861d18
#
_entry.id   eb67591d2847ebad35ad3dbfdd861d18
#
_cell.length_a   1.000
_cell.length_b   1.000
_cell.length_c   1.000
_cell.angle_alpha   90.00
_cell.angle_beta   90.00
_cell.angle_gamma   90.00
#
_symmetry.space_group_name_H-M   'P 1'
#
loop_
_entity.id
_entity.type
_entity.pdbx_description
1 polymer ?
#
loop_
_entity_poly.entity_id
_entity_poly.type
_entity_poly.pdbx_seq_one_letter_code
_entity_poly.pdbx_strand_id
1 'polypeptide(L)'
;WDDDVSNEKGNFDYLMNNDIDHDHPEVREELFKWADWFIDETKVDGFRYDALKHISEEFIRDLSCHITDERGIDNFYLFGEFWQYSKESMEEYLESTSYQVDLFDVPLHFHMEEASKSMGNYDMRKIFDNTIVKDFPEQAVTFVDNHDSQPGQSLESWVDDWFKEIAYA
;
A
#
# COMPACT_ATOMS: atom_id res chain seq x y z
N TRP A 1 -0.16 -18.29 22.26
CA TRP A 1 0.88 -17.44 21.70
C TRP A 1 1.59 -18.32 20.70
N ASP A 2 1.47 -17.99 19.45
CA ASP A 2 2.15 -18.69 18.37
C ASP A 2 3.61 -18.26 18.41
N ASP A 3 4.52 -19.20 18.63
CA ASP A 3 5.97 -18.94 18.56
C ASP A 3 6.45 -18.74 17.10
N ASP A 4 5.54 -18.94 16.12
CA ASP A 4 5.74 -18.72 14.70
C ASP A 4 5.21 -17.37 14.20
N VAL A 5 5.14 -16.39 15.08
CA VAL A 5 4.90 -15.01 14.62
C VAL A 5 5.98 -14.66 13.62
N SER A 6 5.56 -14.42 12.40
CA SER A 6 6.44 -14.07 11.32
C SER A 6 7.38 -12.95 11.73
N ASN A 7 8.68 -13.16 11.58
CA ASN A 7 9.68 -12.09 11.71
C ASN A 7 9.57 -11.07 10.56
N GLU A 8 8.44 -11.13 9.87
CA GLU A 8 8.17 -10.29 8.73
C GLU A 8 8.14 -8.83 9.10
N LYS A 9 8.85 -8.09 8.31
CA LYS A 9 8.59 -6.70 7.97
C LYS A 9 7.98 -5.87 9.10
N GLY A 10 8.43 -6.16 10.29
CA GLY A 10 8.01 -5.46 11.47
C GLY A 10 6.72 -6.01 12.05
N ASN A 11 6.77 -7.15 12.59
CA ASN A 11 5.92 -7.55 13.69
C ASN A 11 6.04 -6.51 14.80
N PHE A 12 5.44 -5.34 14.56
CA PHE A 12 5.44 -4.18 15.45
C PHE A 12 4.12 -4.10 16.21
N ASP A 13 3.58 -5.23 16.61
CA ASP A 13 2.36 -5.39 17.39
C ASP A 13 2.35 -4.58 18.69
N TYR A 14 3.52 -4.22 19.21
CA TYR A 14 3.63 -3.34 20.38
C TYR A 14 3.19 -1.89 20.14
N LEU A 15 3.02 -1.48 18.88
CA LEU A 15 2.81 -0.06 18.54
C LEU A 15 1.37 0.38 18.65
N MET A 16 0.41 -0.49 18.32
CA MET A 16 -0.96 -0.04 18.16
C MET A 16 -1.99 -0.92 18.88
N ASN A 17 -2.20 -2.14 18.48
CA ASN A 17 -3.24 -3.03 18.98
C ASN A 17 -2.72 -4.46 19.01
N ASN A 18 -3.61 -5.40 19.32
CA ASN A 18 -3.28 -6.81 19.20
C ASN A 18 -3.10 -7.18 17.73
N ASP A 19 -2.07 -7.94 17.45
CA ASP A 19 -1.88 -8.56 16.15
C ASP A 19 -2.97 -9.59 15.89
N ILE A 20 -3.41 -9.68 14.64
CA ILE A 20 -4.42 -10.65 14.22
C ILE A 20 -3.71 -11.81 13.56
N ASP A 21 -3.93 -13.02 14.09
CA ASP A 21 -3.43 -14.25 13.48
C ASP A 21 -4.20 -14.56 12.19
N HIS A 22 -3.63 -14.11 11.06
CA HIS A 22 -4.22 -14.32 9.73
C HIS A 22 -4.06 -15.78 9.24
N ASP A 23 -3.27 -16.60 9.90
CA ASP A 23 -3.13 -18.02 9.59
C ASP A 23 -4.17 -18.87 10.27
N HIS A 24 -4.87 -18.33 11.29
CA HIS A 24 -5.94 -19.04 11.97
C HIS A 24 -7.16 -19.19 11.04
N PRO A 25 -7.62 -20.43 10.75
CA PRO A 25 -8.68 -20.66 9.75
C PRO A 25 -10.00 -19.95 10.06
N GLU A 26 -10.40 -19.89 11.33
CA GLU A 26 -11.63 -19.22 11.74
C GLU A 26 -11.54 -17.70 11.57
N VAL A 27 -10.37 -17.11 11.84
CA VAL A 27 -10.12 -15.67 11.63
C VAL A 27 -10.23 -15.34 10.15
N ARG A 28 -9.60 -16.12 9.28
CA ARG A 28 -9.70 -15.93 7.83
C ARG A 28 -11.13 -16.02 7.34
N GLU A 29 -11.84 -17.06 7.75
CA GLU A 29 -13.25 -17.25 7.35
C GLU A 29 -14.14 -16.07 7.77
N GLU A 30 -13.99 -15.59 9.00
CA GLU A 30 -14.79 -14.47 9.50
C GLU A 30 -14.41 -13.13 8.82
N LEU A 31 -13.16 -12.91 8.48
CA LEU A 31 -12.74 -11.71 7.73
C LEU A 31 -13.26 -11.75 6.28
N PHE A 32 -13.29 -12.91 5.64
CA PHE A 32 -13.87 -13.05 4.30
C PHE A 32 -15.39 -12.79 4.33
N LYS A 33 -16.11 -13.35 5.30
CA LYS A 33 -17.55 -13.07 5.51
C LYS A 33 -17.80 -11.59 5.79
N TRP A 34 -16.93 -10.96 6.58
CA TRP A 34 -17.02 -9.53 6.84
C TRP A 34 -16.85 -8.71 5.56
N ALA A 35 -15.86 -9.04 4.74
CA ALA A 35 -15.64 -8.36 3.47
C ALA A 35 -16.86 -8.50 2.53
N ASP A 36 -17.41 -9.70 2.44
CA ASP A 36 -18.61 -9.98 1.67
C ASP A 36 -19.80 -9.14 2.14
N TRP A 37 -20.06 -9.16 3.43
CA TRP A 37 -21.12 -8.37 4.05
C TRP A 37 -20.92 -6.87 3.79
N PHE A 38 -19.69 -6.38 3.99
CA PHE A 38 -19.38 -4.96 3.82
C PHE A 38 -19.61 -4.49 2.38
N ILE A 39 -19.15 -5.26 1.40
CA ILE A 39 -19.37 -4.97 -0.02
C ILE A 39 -20.88 -4.97 -0.34
N ASP A 40 -21.60 -5.97 0.17
CA ASP A 40 -23.03 -6.10 -0.11
C ASP A 40 -23.87 -4.98 0.51
N GLU A 41 -23.52 -4.51 1.69
CA GLU A 41 -24.24 -3.42 2.37
C GLU A 41 -23.88 -2.04 1.81
N THR A 42 -22.60 -1.79 1.55
CA THR A 42 -22.12 -0.45 1.19
C THR A 42 -22.09 -0.18 -0.30
N LYS A 43 -22.01 -1.24 -1.13
CA LYS A 43 -21.87 -1.16 -2.59
C LYS A 43 -20.68 -0.33 -3.04
N VAL A 44 -19.58 -0.42 -2.31
CA VAL A 44 -18.30 0.20 -2.71
C VAL A 44 -17.71 -0.49 -3.95
N ASP A 45 -16.97 0.26 -4.73
CA ASP A 45 -16.34 -0.20 -5.96
C ASP A 45 -14.87 -0.65 -5.75
N GLY A 46 -14.39 -0.64 -4.51
CA GLY A 46 -13.03 -1.03 -4.19
C GLY A 46 -12.65 -0.85 -2.72
N PHE A 47 -11.47 -1.33 -2.36
CA PHE A 47 -10.86 -1.15 -1.04
C PHE A 47 -9.49 -0.49 -1.13
N ARG A 48 -9.24 0.41 -0.18
CA ARG A 48 -7.89 0.81 0.18
C ARG A 48 -7.46 0.00 1.40
N TYR A 49 -6.43 -0.81 1.25
CA TYR A 49 -5.81 -1.51 2.37
C TYR A 49 -4.81 -0.58 3.09
N ASP A 50 -4.94 -0.53 4.40
CA ASP A 50 -4.03 0.22 5.27
C ASP A 50 -2.88 -0.66 5.75
N ALA A 51 -1.69 -0.09 5.92
CA ALA A 51 -0.56 -0.72 6.60
C ALA A 51 -0.21 -2.14 6.10
N LEU A 52 -0.21 -2.38 4.80
CA LEU A 52 -0.02 -3.70 4.19
C LEU A 52 1.25 -4.43 4.64
N LYS A 53 2.33 -3.72 4.95
CA LYS A 53 3.57 -4.35 5.42
C LYS A 53 3.47 -5.01 6.79
N HIS A 54 2.35 -4.79 7.51
CA HIS A 54 2.05 -5.36 8.81
C HIS A 54 0.97 -6.45 8.74
N ILE A 55 0.55 -6.84 7.53
CA ILE A 55 -0.48 -7.85 7.28
C ILE A 55 0.14 -8.96 6.43
N SER A 56 -0.25 -10.21 6.67
CA SER A 56 0.19 -11.36 5.87
C SER A 56 -0.09 -11.14 4.38
N GLU A 57 0.95 -11.22 3.56
CA GLU A 57 0.85 -11.08 2.09
C GLU A 57 -0.05 -12.18 1.51
N GLU A 58 0.06 -13.38 2.04
CA GLU A 58 -0.76 -14.51 1.64
C GLU A 58 -2.23 -14.26 1.94
N PHE A 59 -2.53 -13.73 3.13
CA PHE A 59 -3.90 -13.37 3.48
C PHE A 59 -4.47 -12.30 2.54
N ILE A 60 -3.70 -11.24 2.25
CA ILE A 60 -4.13 -10.18 1.33
C ILE A 60 -4.36 -10.72 -0.08
N ARG A 61 -3.46 -11.58 -0.58
CA ARG A 61 -3.65 -12.24 -1.88
C ARG A 61 -4.95 -13.03 -1.92
N ASP A 62 -5.16 -13.89 -0.92
CA ASP A 62 -6.30 -14.79 -0.89
C ASP A 62 -7.63 -14.03 -0.71
N LEU A 63 -7.66 -13.00 0.13
CA LEU A 63 -8.82 -12.13 0.26
C LEU A 63 -9.13 -11.39 -1.05
N SER A 64 -8.10 -10.89 -1.72
CA SER A 64 -8.24 -10.20 -3.00
C SER A 64 -8.78 -11.14 -4.09
N CYS A 65 -8.23 -12.33 -4.22
CA CYS A 65 -8.75 -13.38 -5.12
C CYS A 65 -10.18 -13.78 -4.79
N HIS A 66 -10.53 -13.90 -3.50
CA HIS A 66 -11.90 -14.17 -3.09
C HIS A 66 -12.87 -13.10 -3.62
N ILE A 67 -12.52 -11.83 -3.49
CA ILE A 67 -13.37 -10.72 -3.94
C ILE A 67 -13.48 -10.66 -5.46
N THR A 68 -12.37 -10.76 -6.17
CA THR A 68 -12.34 -10.57 -7.63
C THR A 68 -12.75 -11.82 -8.39
N ASP A 69 -12.20 -12.98 -8.03
CA ASP A 69 -12.36 -14.21 -8.80
C ASP A 69 -13.55 -15.04 -8.34
N GLU A 70 -13.64 -15.32 -7.01
CA GLU A 70 -14.68 -16.21 -6.51
C GLU A 70 -16.05 -15.56 -6.47
N ARG A 71 -16.14 -14.29 -6.04
CA ARG A 71 -17.38 -13.52 -6.10
C ARG A 71 -17.68 -13.00 -7.49
N GLY A 72 -16.66 -12.95 -8.37
CA GLY A 72 -16.80 -12.48 -9.73
C GLY A 72 -17.22 -11.01 -9.84
N ILE A 73 -16.68 -10.14 -8.96
CA ILE A 73 -16.94 -8.72 -9.02
C ILE A 73 -15.96 -8.07 -10.00
N ASP A 74 -16.38 -7.96 -11.24
CA ASP A 74 -15.58 -7.32 -12.28
C ASP A 74 -15.24 -5.86 -11.90
N ASN A 75 -13.98 -5.49 -12.08
CA ASN A 75 -13.44 -4.14 -11.85
C ASN A 75 -13.51 -3.65 -10.39
N PHE A 76 -13.54 -4.54 -9.40
CA PHE A 76 -13.38 -4.13 -8.01
C PHE A 76 -11.95 -3.66 -7.77
N TYR A 77 -11.78 -2.39 -7.41
CA TYR A 77 -10.46 -1.79 -7.34
C TYR A 77 -9.80 -2.02 -5.97
N LEU A 78 -8.65 -2.67 -5.99
CA LEU A 78 -7.89 -3.00 -4.79
C LEU A 78 -6.53 -2.31 -4.83
N PHE A 79 -6.26 -1.45 -3.86
CA PHE A 79 -4.97 -0.80 -3.72
C PHE A 79 -4.62 -0.61 -2.26
N GLY A 80 -3.34 -0.38 -1.96
CA GLY A 80 -2.96 -0.28 -0.57
C GLY A 80 -1.64 0.42 -0.27
N GLU A 81 -1.45 0.62 1.02
CA GLU A 81 -0.28 1.25 1.57
C GLU A 81 0.76 0.22 1.99
N PHE A 82 1.78 0.05 1.14
CA PHE A 82 3.00 -0.64 1.48
C PHE A 82 4.13 0.40 1.59
N TRP A 83 4.29 1.00 2.78
CA TRP A 83 5.20 2.13 2.98
C TRP A 83 6.65 1.66 3.02
N GLN A 84 7.30 1.65 1.86
CA GLN A 84 8.67 1.24 1.66
C GLN A 84 9.39 2.16 0.66
N TYR A 85 10.68 2.43 0.95
CA TYR A 85 11.55 3.19 0.05
C TYR A 85 12.11 2.35 -1.11
N SER A 86 12.27 1.04 -0.88
CA SER A 86 12.87 0.15 -1.87
C SER A 86 11.83 -0.30 -2.87
N LYS A 87 12.08 0.03 -4.13
CA LYS A 87 11.28 -0.49 -5.25
C LYS A 87 11.31 -2.02 -5.28
N GLU A 88 12.47 -2.63 -5.05
CA GLU A 88 12.63 -4.07 -5.04
C GLU A 88 11.71 -4.76 -4.03
N SER A 89 11.61 -4.21 -2.81
CA SER A 89 10.68 -4.75 -1.79
C SER A 89 9.22 -4.59 -2.19
N MET A 90 8.89 -3.53 -2.92
CA MET A 90 7.54 -3.34 -3.45
C MET A 90 7.23 -4.28 -4.61
N GLU A 91 8.21 -4.56 -5.48
CA GLU A 91 8.10 -5.58 -6.54
C GLU A 91 7.88 -6.97 -5.95
N GLU A 92 8.67 -7.35 -4.93
CA GLU A 92 8.48 -8.61 -4.21
C GLU A 92 7.08 -8.72 -3.62
N TYR A 93 6.54 -7.64 -3.08
CA TYR A 93 5.18 -7.62 -2.54
C TYR A 93 4.12 -7.77 -3.66
N LEU A 94 4.27 -7.07 -4.79
CA LEU A 94 3.38 -7.24 -5.95
C LEU A 94 3.38 -8.67 -6.46
N GLU A 95 4.57 -9.30 -6.55
CA GLU A 95 4.69 -10.70 -6.94
C GLU A 95 4.03 -11.65 -5.94
N SER A 96 4.24 -11.45 -4.63
CA SER A 96 3.69 -12.30 -3.57
C SER A 96 2.16 -12.23 -3.52
N THR A 97 1.58 -11.07 -3.83
CA THR A 97 0.13 -10.88 -3.94
C THR A 97 -0.42 -11.22 -5.34
N SER A 98 0.42 -11.77 -6.23
CA SER A 98 0.04 -12.11 -7.61
C SER A 98 -0.56 -10.94 -8.38
N TYR A 99 -0.07 -9.73 -8.11
CA TYR A 99 -0.54 -8.47 -8.72
C TYR A 99 -2.03 -8.19 -8.52
N GLN A 100 -2.62 -8.73 -7.45
CA GLN A 100 -4.03 -8.50 -7.12
C GLN A 100 -4.29 -7.15 -6.46
N VAL A 101 -3.25 -6.47 -6.00
CA VAL A 101 -3.35 -5.19 -5.28
C VAL A 101 -2.37 -4.19 -5.87
N ASP A 102 -2.87 -3.02 -6.23
CA ASP A 102 -2.01 -1.91 -6.63
C ASP A 102 -1.39 -1.22 -5.40
N LEU A 103 -0.25 -0.59 -5.56
CA LEU A 103 0.45 0.05 -4.44
C LEU A 103 0.61 1.55 -4.64
N PHE A 104 0.51 2.31 -3.56
CA PHE A 104 1.00 3.67 -3.57
C PHE A 104 2.47 3.71 -3.96
N ASP A 105 2.83 4.54 -4.94
CA ASP A 105 4.23 4.71 -5.37
C ASP A 105 5.00 5.59 -4.37
N VAL A 106 5.38 4.98 -3.26
CA VAL A 106 6.13 5.62 -2.18
C VAL A 106 7.50 6.13 -2.64
N PRO A 107 8.29 5.39 -3.46
CA PRO A 107 9.51 5.92 -4.05
C PRO A 107 9.30 7.22 -4.83
N LEU A 108 8.25 7.32 -5.66
CA LEU A 108 7.95 8.56 -6.38
C LEU A 108 7.62 9.72 -5.43
N HIS A 109 6.85 9.45 -4.39
CA HIS A 109 6.56 10.45 -3.35
C HIS A 109 7.85 11.02 -2.74
N PHE A 110 8.81 10.16 -2.38
CA PHE A 110 10.10 10.61 -1.83
C PHE A 110 10.95 11.39 -2.84
N HIS A 111 10.92 11.02 -4.11
CA HIS A 111 11.56 11.81 -5.17
C HIS A 111 10.94 13.22 -5.27
N MET A 112 9.62 13.34 -5.16
CA MET A 112 8.95 14.64 -5.15
C MET A 112 9.26 15.44 -3.89
N GLU A 113 9.32 14.80 -2.73
CA GLU A 113 9.76 15.44 -1.48
C GLU A 113 11.19 16.00 -1.63
N GLU A 114 12.15 15.17 -2.05
CA GLU A 114 13.54 15.58 -2.26
C GLU A 114 13.64 16.72 -3.27
N ALA A 115 12.95 16.61 -4.40
CA ALA A 115 12.91 17.64 -5.41
C ALA A 115 12.40 18.96 -4.85
N SER A 116 11.34 18.93 -4.06
CA SER A 116 10.74 20.11 -3.43
C SER A 116 11.70 20.82 -2.48
N LYS A 117 12.47 20.05 -1.69
CA LYS A 117 13.39 20.55 -0.67
C LYS A 117 14.77 20.91 -1.21
N SER A 118 15.10 20.52 -2.44
CA SER A 118 16.41 20.74 -3.05
C SER A 118 16.69 22.17 -3.51
N MET A 119 15.69 23.08 -3.43
CA MET A 119 15.81 24.45 -3.91
C MET A 119 16.22 24.56 -5.39
N GLY A 120 15.73 23.64 -6.22
CA GLY A 120 16.01 23.60 -7.67
C GLY A 120 17.29 22.84 -8.06
N ASN A 121 17.94 22.17 -7.13
CA ASN A 121 19.15 21.38 -7.41
C ASN A 121 18.85 19.90 -7.74
N TYR A 122 17.60 19.47 -7.69
CA TYR A 122 17.20 18.11 -8.07
C TYR A 122 17.21 17.93 -9.59
N ASP A 123 17.80 16.84 -10.06
CA ASP A 123 17.78 16.49 -11.49
C ASP A 123 16.44 15.83 -11.84
N MET A 124 15.51 16.62 -12.36
CA MET A 124 14.15 16.18 -12.73
C MET A 124 14.11 15.02 -13.73
N ARG A 125 15.20 14.74 -14.45
CA ARG A 125 15.27 13.55 -15.34
C ARG A 125 15.25 12.24 -14.56
N LYS A 126 15.51 12.30 -13.26
CA LYS A 126 15.56 11.15 -12.34
C LYS A 126 14.28 10.96 -11.54
N ILE A 127 13.27 11.80 -11.72
CA ILE A 127 12.06 11.79 -10.89
C ILE A 127 11.36 10.42 -10.87
N PHE A 128 11.46 9.67 -11.96
CA PHE A 128 10.90 8.33 -12.09
C PHE A 128 11.92 7.19 -11.91
N ASP A 129 13.17 7.48 -11.57
CA ASP A 129 14.16 6.41 -11.38
C ASP A 129 13.82 5.59 -10.12
N ASN A 130 13.83 4.26 -10.24
CA ASN A 130 13.48 3.34 -9.16
C ASN A 130 12.09 3.59 -8.55
N THR A 131 11.10 3.89 -9.39
CA THR A 131 9.69 4.05 -8.98
C THR A 131 8.84 2.91 -9.53
N ILE A 132 7.70 2.66 -8.89
CA ILE A 132 6.75 1.64 -9.35
C ILE A 132 6.11 2.06 -10.67
N VAL A 133 5.71 3.33 -10.80
CA VAL A 133 5.07 3.83 -12.03
C VAL A 133 5.93 3.69 -13.27
N LYS A 134 7.26 3.66 -13.13
CA LYS A 134 8.16 3.50 -14.29
C LYS A 134 8.11 2.09 -14.88
N ASP A 135 8.12 1.07 -14.04
CA ASP A 135 8.29 -0.31 -14.47
C ASP A 135 6.96 -1.10 -14.41
N PHE A 136 6.04 -0.70 -13.54
CA PHE A 136 4.72 -1.30 -13.32
C PHE A 136 3.61 -0.25 -13.28
N PRO A 137 3.40 0.51 -14.37
CA PRO A 137 2.47 1.64 -14.37
C PRO A 137 1.01 1.24 -14.09
N GLU A 138 0.63 0.01 -14.38
CA GLU A 138 -0.72 -0.50 -14.13
C GLU A 138 -0.97 -0.82 -12.65
N GLN A 139 0.10 -1.03 -11.86
CA GLN A 139 0.05 -1.34 -10.43
C GLN A 139 0.43 -0.14 -9.54
N ALA A 140 0.67 1.03 -10.15
CA ALA A 140 1.14 2.20 -9.42
C ALA A 140 0.03 3.21 -9.14
N VAL A 141 -0.22 3.49 -7.87
CA VAL A 141 -1.07 4.59 -7.44
C VAL A 141 -0.18 5.77 -7.06
N THR A 142 -0.06 6.73 -7.95
CA THR A 142 0.77 7.92 -7.70
C THR A 142 0.05 8.89 -6.75
N PHE A 143 0.79 9.51 -5.86
CA PHE A 143 0.28 10.52 -4.93
C PHE A 143 1.36 11.55 -4.61
N VAL A 144 0.97 12.73 -4.21
CA VAL A 144 1.92 13.78 -3.81
C VAL A 144 2.10 13.79 -2.30
N ASP A 145 1.01 13.90 -1.56
CA ASP A 145 0.96 13.82 -0.10
C ASP A 145 -0.27 13.04 0.35
N ASN A 146 -0.21 12.51 1.57
CA ASN A 146 -1.36 11.94 2.25
C ASN A 146 -1.48 12.48 3.69
N HIS A 147 -2.41 11.95 4.48
CA HIS A 147 -2.65 12.39 5.86
C HIS A 147 -1.50 12.05 6.82
N ASP A 148 -0.66 11.03 6.50
CA ASP A 148 0.48 10.61 7.31
C ASP A 148 1.81 11.28 6.91
N SER A 149 1.90 11.79 5.67
CA SER A 149 3.10 12.50 5.21
C SER A 149 3.17 13.96 5.69
N GLN A 150 2.11 14.49 6.27
CA GLN A 150 2.02 15.87 6.74
C GLN A 150 2.93 16.16 7.95
N PRO A 151 3.28 17.44 8.19
CA PRO A 151 4.06 17.85 9.35
C PRO A 151 3.46 17.34 10.67
N GLY A 152 4.29 16.71 11.50
CA GLY A 152 3.91 16.18 12.81
C GLY A 152 3.21 14.83 12.79
N GLN A 153 3.08 14.19 11.63
CA GLN A 153 2.58 12.83 11.50
C GLN A 153 3.71 11.78 11.50
N SER A 154 3.33 10.50 11.59
CA SER A 154 4.29 9.40 11.77
C SER A 154 5.24 9.18 10.57
N LEU A 155 4.78 9.51 9.38
CA LEU A 155 5.51 9.34 8.11
C LEU A 155 5.88 10.71 7.50
N GLU A 156 6.14 11.70 8.36
CA GLU A 156 6.42 13.08 7.98
C GLU A 156 7.43 13.19 6.82
N SER A 157 6.92 13.51 5.64
CA SER A 157 7.67 13.58 4.38
C SER A 157 6.96 14.46 3.34
N TRP A 158 6.36 15.58 3.79
CA TRP A 158 5.54 16.42 2.91
C TRP A 158 6.33 17.05 1.77
N VAL A 159 5.68 17.20 0.64
CA VAL A 159 6.16 17.96 -0.52
C VAL A 159 5.87 19.45 -0.31
N ASP A 160 6.85 20.31 -0.52
CA ASP A 160 6.69 21.77 -0.36
C ASP A 160 5.66 22.33 -1.35
N ASP A 161 4.83 23.27 -0.91
CA ASP A 161 3.68 23.79 -1.65
C ASP A 161 4.06 24.35 -3.03
N TRP A 162 5.21 25.00 -3.15
CA TRP A 162 5.68 25.54 -4.44
C TRP A 162 5.91 24.46 -5.51
N PHE A 163 6.21 23.22 -5.07
CA PHE A 163 6.45 22.10 -5.99
C PHE A 163 5.17 21.33 -6.33
N LYS A 164 4.14 21.42 -5.50
CA LYS A 164 2.89 20.66 -5.68
C LYS A 164 2.22 20.94 -7.01
N GLU A 165 2.23 22.18 -7.49
CA GLU A 165 1.67 22.55 -8.80
C GLU A 165 2.38 21.79 -9.95
N ILE A 166 3.68 21.55 -9.82
CA ILE A 166 4.47 20.78 -10.79
C ILE A 166 4.18 19.29 -10.65
N ALA A 167 4.07 18.82 -9.41
CA ALA A 167 3.84 17.40 -9.13
C ALA A 167 2.45 16.91 -9.58
N TYR A 168 1.45 17.79 -9.61
CA TYR A 168 0.10 17.48 -10.10
C TYR A 168 -0.07 17.61 -11.62
N ALA A 169 0.91 18.15 -12.32
CA ALA A 169 0.88 18.35 -13.77
C ALA A 169 1.35 17.12 -14.56
#